data_63bdbfc88e995823b6f0e67fb4c5005b
#
_entry.id   63bdbfc88e995823b6f0e67fb4c5005b
#
_cell.length_a   1.000
_cell.length_b   1.000
_cell.length_c   1.000
_cell.angle_alpha   90.00
_cell.angle_beta   90.00
_cell.angle_gamma   90.00
#
_symmetry.space_group_name_H-M   'P 1'
#
loop_
_entity.id
_entity.type
_entity.pdbx_description
1 polymer ?
#
loop_
_entity_poly.entity_id
_entity_poly.type
_entity_poly.pdbx_seq_one_letter_code
_entity_poly.pdbx_strand_id
1 'polypeptide(L)'
;MSEIRNYTLNFGPQHPSAHGVLRLVLELDGETIVRADPHIGLLHRGTEKLAEYKPYNQSIGYMDRLDYVSMMANEHAYVMAIEKLLGVTVPERAQYIRVMFDEITRLLNHLMWLGAHALDIGAMTVFLYAFREREDLMDCYEAVSGARMHATYYRPGGVYRDLPDTMAKYEASQWRKGKKLDQLNEDREGSLLDFIEAFTQRFLGYVDEYETLLTDNRIWKQRTVDIGVVSPERALQLGFTGPMLRGSGIEWDLRKKQPYEVYDKLSFDIPVGTEGDTYSRYLVRIAEMRESNKIIQQCVHWLKENPGPVIAADHKVTPPPRMDAKSNMEALIHHFKLFTEGYSVPEGECYSAVEHPKGEFGIYMVSDGANKPYRMKVRAPGFAHLAALDEMTKGHMIADVVAIIGTQDIVFGEVDR
;
A
#
# COMPACT_ATOMS: atom_id res chain seq x y z
N MET A 1 1.27 49.32 -20.97
CA MET A 1 1.23 48.13 -20.13
C MET A 1 1.07 46.94 -21.07
N SER A 2 2.06 46.06 -21.15
CA SER A 2 1.91 44.83 -21.91
C SER A 2 0.82 44.00 -21.23
N GLU A 3 -0.19 43.57 -21.97
CA GLU A 3 -1.14 42.59 -21.48
C GLU A 3 -0.36 41.35 -20.98
N ILE A 4 -0.48 41.03 -19.73
CA ILE A 4 0.02 39.76 -19.16
C ILE A 4 -0.77 38.67 -19.86
N ARG A 5 -0.13 37.91 -20.74
CA ARG A 5 -0.73 36.74 -21.38
C ARG A 5 -0.29 35.51 -20.62
N ASN A 6 -1.22 34.91 -19.84
CA ASN A 6 -1.02 33.59 -19.30
C ASN A 6 -0.81 32.60 -20.46
N TYR A 7 0.12 31.68 -20.32
CA TYR A 7 0.27 30.59 -21.28
C TYR A 7 -0.04 29.27 -20.67
N THR A 8 -0.51 28.33 -21.49
CA THR A 8 -0.91 26.99 -21.05
C THR A 8 0.19 26.00 -21.38
N LEU A 9 0.57 25.18 -20.41
CA LEU A 9 1.55 24.12 -20.54
C LEU A 9 0.90 22.77 -20.21
N ASN A 10 1.15 21.75 -21.05
CA ASN A 10 0.83 20.38 -20.71
C ASN A 10 2.02 19.73 -20.01
N PHE A 11 1.87 19.45 -18.73
CA PHE A 11 2.82 18.68 -17.93
C PHE A 11 2.38 17.21 -17.95
N GLY A 12 3.11 16.37 -18.67
CA GLY A 12 2.71 14.98 -18.92
C GLY A 12 1.69 14.82 -20.07
N PRO A 13 1.26 13.57 -20.39
CA PRO A 13 1.61 12.32 -19.67
C PRO A 13 3.05 11.83 -19.87
N GLN A 14 3.74 12.26 -20.93
CA GLN A 14 5.15 11.90 -21.16
C GLN A 14 6.05 12.85 -20.37
N HIS A 15 6.14 12.61 -19.07
CA HIS A 15 7.05 13.28 -18.14
C HIS A 15 7.34 12.32 -16.98
N PRO A 16 8.59 12.19 -16.49
CA PRO A 16 8.92 11.28 -15.39
C PRO A 16 8.04 11.47 -14.15
N SER A 17 7.86 12.71 -13.70
CA SER A 17 7.07 13.04 -12.52
C SER A 17 5.55 13.02 -12.72
N ALA A 18 5.07 12.77 -13.94
CA ALA A 18 3.66 12.54 -14.27
C ALA A 18 3.30 11.06 -14.29
N HIS A 19 4.20 10.17 -13.86
CA HIS A 19 4.04 8.72 -13.79
C HIS A 19 3.61 8.07 -15.13
N GLY A 20 3.80 8.76 -16.26
CA GLY A 20 3.43 8.31 -17.60
C GLY A 20 1.94 8.40 -17.95
N VAL A 21 1.08 8.79 -17.00
CA VAL A 21 -0.39 8.73 -17.13
C VAL A 21 -1.14 9.97 -16.64
N LEU A 22 -0.48 10.89 -15.96
CA LEU A 22 -1.08 12.17 -15.59
C LEU A 22 -0.91 13.17 -16.74
N ARG A 23 -2.01 13.70 -17.23
CA ARG A 23 -2.00 14.92 -18.02
C ARG A 23 -2.41 16.09 -17.12
N LEU A 24 -1.46 16.96 -16.81
CA LEU A 24 -1.71 18.14 -16.00
C LEU A 24 -1.63 19.37 -16.90
N VAL A 25 -2.72 20.12 -17.00
CA VAL A 25 -2.78 21.37 -17.75
C VAL A 25 -2.51 22.51 -16.78
N LEU A 26 -1.38 23.20 -16.97
CA LEU A 26 -0.97 24.31 -16.13
C LEU A 26 -1.23 25.63 -16.87
N GLU A 27 -1.84 26.59 -16.20
CA GLU A 27 -1.86 28.01 -16.60
C GLU A 27 -0.79 28.74 -15.80
N LEU A 28 0.09 29.41 -16.49
CA LEU A 28 1.28 30.04 -15.92
C LEU A 28 1.31 31.56 -16.24
N ASP A 29 1.68 32.35 -15.23
CA ASP A 29 2.14 33.73 -15.36
C ASP A 29 3.65 33.73 -15.13
N GLY A 30 4.41 33.77 -16.22
CA GLY A 30 5.84 33.50 -16.19
C GLY A 30 6.10 32.05 -15.75
N GLU A 31 6.74 31.84 -14.61
CA GLU A 31 6.98 30.52 -13.99
C GLU A 31 6.02 30.23 -12.86
N THR A 32 5.14 31.16 -12.49
CA THR A 32 4.21 31.02 -11.37
C THR A 32 2.91 30.37 -11.86
N ILE A 33 2.42 29.41 -11.09
CA ILE A 33 1.20 28.68 -11.39
C ILE A 33 -0.02 29.51 -10.98
N VAL A 34 -0.91 29.76 -11.92
CA VAL A 34 -2.21 30.40 -11.72
C VAL A 34 -3.29 29.34 -11.49
N ARG A 35 -3.21 28.24 -12.27
CA ARG A 35 -4.17 27.13 -12.20
C ARG A 35 -3.49 25.84 -12.63
N ALA A 36 -3.86 24.74 -11.96
CA ALA A 36 -3.47 23.38 -12.31
C ALA A 36 -4.71 22.49 -12.47
N ASP A 37 -4.92 21.94 -13.65
CA ASP A 37 -6.08 21.11 -13.98
C ASP A 37 -5.64 19.67 -14.29
N PRO A 38 -5.79 18.73 -13.32
CA PRO A 38 -5.39 17.34 -13.51
C PRO A 38 -6.43 16.55 -14.31
N HIS A 39 -6.02 16.00 -15.43
CA HIS A 39 -6.81 15.10 -16.27
C HIS A 39 -6.39 13.65 -16.00
N ILE A 40 -7.31 12.86 -15.48
CA ILE A 40 -7.15 11.45 -15.13
C ILE A 40 -7.89 10.56 -16.13
N GLY A 41 -7.72 9.24 -16.01
CA GLY A 41 -8.41 8.25 -16.82
C GLY A 41 -7.53 7.51 -17.83
N LEU A 42 -6.27 7.92 -18.02
CA LEU A 42 -5.35 7.23 -18.97
C LEU A 42 -4.98 5.81 -18.51
N LEU A 43 -5.18 5.49 -17.23
CA LEU A 43 -5.01 4.15 -16.67
C LEU A 43 -6.34 3.53 -16.20
N HIS A 44 -7.48 4.03 -16.68
CA HIS A 44 -8.78 3.47 -16.33
C HIS A 44 -8.96 2.09 -16.98
N ARG A 45 -9.19 1.08 -16.15
CA ARG A 45 -9.31 -0.33 -16.58
C ARG A 45 -10.67 -0.92 -16.25
N GLY A 46 -11.57 -0.14 -15.66
CA GLY A 46 -12.89 -0.58 -15.26
C GLY A 46 -12.88 -1.63 -14.14
N THR A 47 -11.92 -1.55 -13.23
CA THR A 47 -11.69 -2.57 -12.17
C THR A 47 -12.93 -2.80 -11.31
N GLU A 48 -13.65 -1.76 -10.92
CA GLU A 48 -14.90 -1.88 -10.15
C GLU A 48 -15.92 -2.72 -10.95
N LYS A 49 -16.09 -2.46 -12.23
CA LYS A 49 -17.03 -3.20 -13.09
C LYS A 49 -16.58 -4.63 -13.38
N LEU A 50 -15.29 -4.86 -13.53
CA LEU A 50 -14.73 -6.21 -13.69
C LEU A 50 -14.98 -7.06 -12.45
N ALA A 51 -14.84 -6.48 -11.25
CA ALA A 51 -15.11 -7.18 -10.00
C ALA A 51 -16.60 -7.53 -9.85
N GLU A 52 -17.53 -6.68 -10.32
CA GLU A 52 -18.97 -6.97 -10.34
C GLU A 52 -19.33 -8.10 -11.32
N TYR A 53 -18.48 -8.36 -12.32
CA TYR A 53 -18.71 -9.40 -13.32
C TYR A 53 -18.16 -10.77 -12.89
N LYS A 54 -17.17 -10.81 -12.03
CA LYS A 54 -16.45 -12.03 -11.59
C LYS A 54 -16.91 -12.49 -10.22
N PRO A 55 -16.84 -13.81 -9.92
CA PRO A 55 -17.00 -14.32 -8.57
C PRO A 55 -16.04 -13.66 -7.57
N TYR A 56 -16.47 -13.54 -6.31
CA TYR A 56 -15.69 -12.89 -5.24
C TYR A 56 -14.25 -13.41 -5.14
N ASN A 57 -14.05 -14.73 -5.23
CA ASN A 57 -12.73 -15.35 -5.12
C ASN A 57 -11.81 -15.06 -6.30
N GLN A 58 -12.34 -14.71 -7.47
CA GLN A 58 -11.55 -14.37 -8.66
C GLN A 58 -11.19 -12.89 -8.75
N SER A 59 -11.91 -12.04 -8.03
CA SER A 59 -11.73 -10.58 -8.10
C SER A 59 -10.59 -10.06 -7.22
N ILE A 60 -10.05 -10.88 -6.30
CA ILE A 60 -8.95 -10.47 -5.40
C ILE A 60 -7.74 -10.00 -6.21
N GLY A 61 -7.40 -10.70 -7.29
CA GLY A 61 -6.26 -10.33 -8.14
C GLY A 61 -6.40 -8.97 -8.83
N TYR A 62 -7.59 -8.40 -8.94
CA TYR A 62 -7.77 -7.03 -9.43
C TYR A 62 -7.36 -5.99 -8.38
N MET A 63 -7.51 -6.32 -7.10
CA MET A 63 -7.18 -5.40 -5.99
C MET A 63 -5.69 -5.09 -5.97
N ASP A 64 -4.84 -6.10 -6.16
CA ASP A 64 -3.38 -5.92 -6.22
C ASP A 64 -2.92 -4.89 -7.26
N ARG A 65 -3.71 -4.73 -8.32
CA ARG A 65 -3.39 -3.86 -9.45
C ARG A 65 -4.00 -2.46 -9.34
N LEU A 66 -4.69 -2.16 -8.25
CA LEU A 66 -5.17 -0.80 -7.95
C LEU A 66 -3.98 0.07 -7.52
N ASP A 67 -3.54 -0.04 -6.30
CA ASP A 67 -2.24 0.48 -5.92
C ASP A 67 -1.20 -0.63 -6.04
N TYR A 68 -0.51 -0.68 -7.16
CA TYR A 68 0.51 -1.69 -7.44
C TYR A 68 1.82 -1.50 -6.67
N VAL A 69 1.87 -0.57 -5.74
CA VAL A 69 2.98 -0.39 -4.78
C VAL A 69 2.63 -0.97 -3.42
N SER A 70 1.33 -1.07 -3.09
CA SER A 70 0.83 -1.51 -1.77
C SER A 70 -0.17 -2.66 -1.88
N MET A 71 0.22 -3.74 -2.56
CA MET A 71 -0.67 -4.78 -3.04
C MET A 71 -1.48 -5.47 -1.93
N MET A 72 -0.81 -6.00 -0.89
CA MET A 72 -1.51 -6.77 0.15
C MET A 72 -2.47 -5.91 0.99
N ALA A 73 -2.18 -4.62 1.18
CA ALA A 73 -3.11 -3.71 1.85
C ALA A 73 -4.43 -3.52 1.06
N ASN A 74 -4.36 -3.52 -0.28
CA ASN A 74 -5.56 -3.50 -1.13
C ASN A 74 -6.37 -4.80 -0.99
N GLU A 75 -5.69 -5.96 -1.02
CA GLU A 75 -6.33 -7.26 -0.79
C GLU A 75 -7.06 -7.28 0.55
N HIS A 76 -6.42 -6.74 1.60
CA HIS A 76 -6.94 -6.72 2.96
C HIS A 76 -8.29 -6.02 3.03
N ALA A 77 -8.41 -4.81 2.50
CA ALA A 77 -9.69 -4.08 2.50
C ALA A 77 -10.81 -4.87 1.81
N TYR A 78 -10.49 -5.55 0.70
CA TYR A 78 -11.45 -6.34 -0.06
C TYR A 78 -11.89 -7.60 0.70
N VAL A 79 -10.93 -8.34 1.24
CA VAL A 79 -11.21 -9.57 1.98
C VAL A 79 -12.00 -9.28 3.25
N MET A 80 -11.65 -8.23 4.01
CA MET A 80 -12.41 -7.79 5.18
C MET A 80 -13.86 -7.42 4.84
N ALA A 81 -14.12 -6.80 3.68
CA ALA A 81 -15.49 -6.49 3.27
C ALA A 81 -16.31 -7.76 3.06
N ILE A 82 -15.73 -8.78 2.44
CA ILE A 82 -16.38 -10.08 2.23
C ILE A 82 -16.60 -10.79 3.57
N GLU A 83 -15.61 -10.80 4.44
CA GLU A 83 -15.68 -11.43 5.76
C GLU A 83 -16.77 -10.81 6.64
N LYS A 84 -16.92 -9.47 6.60
CA LYS A 84 -18.01 -8.78 7.30
C LYS A 84 -19.38 -9.21 6.82
N LEU A 85 -19.57 -9.36 5.50
CA LEU A 85 -20.84 -9.81 4.92
C LEU A 85 -21.13 -11.28 5.19
N LEU A 86 -20.10 -12.13 5.20
CA LEU A 86 -20.22 -13.57 5.47
C LEU A 86 -20.33 -13.88 6.97
N GLY A 87 -19.89 -12.98 7.85
CA GLY A 87 -19.78 -13.22 9.27
C GLY A 87 -18.71 -14.26 9.65
N VAL A 88 -17.66 -14.40 8.84
CA VAL A 88 -16.58 -15.37 9.07
C VAL A 88 -15.57 -14.81 10.05
N THR A 89 -15.19 -15.61 11.04
CA THR A 89 -14.14 -15.26 12.01
C THR A 89 -12.78 -15.77 11.51
N VAL A 90 -11.83 -14.84 11.40
CA VAL A 90 -10.47 -15.14 10.97
C VAL A 90 -9.65 -15.66 12.16
N PRO A 91 -8.89 -16.76 12.01
CA PRO A 91 -7.99 -17.25 13.05
C PRO A 91 -6.95 -16.21 13.47
N GLU A 92 -6.64 -16.14 14.76
CA GLU A 92 -5.74 -15.11 15.31
C GLU A 92 -4.35 -15.14 14.66
N ARG A 93 -3.80 -16.34 14.40
CA ARG A 93 -2.52 -16.45 13.68
C ARG A 93 -2.57 -15.80 12.30
N ALA A 94 -3.67 -15.96 11.56
CA ALA A 94 -3.85 -15.32 10.26
C ALA A 94 -3.94 -13.81 10.37
N GLN A 95 -4.58 -13.30 11.43
CA GLN A 95 -4.64 -11.85 11.71
C GLN A 95 -3.25 -11.26 11.93
N TYR A 96 -2.40 -11.90 12.74
CA TYR A 96 -1.01 -11.46 12.94
C TYR A 96 -0.19 -11.52 11.65
N ILE A 97 -0.38 -12.55 10.81
CA ILE A 97 0.27 -12.65 9.50
C ILE A 97 -0.16 -11.49 8.60
N ARG A 98 -1.45 -11.17 8.54
CA ARG A 98 -1.97 -10.05 7.75
C ARG A 98 -1.39 -8.72 8.22
N VAL A 99 -1.42 -8.44 9.52
CA VAL A 99 -0.86 -7.21 10.08
C VAL A 99 0.63 -7.09 9.81
N MET A 100 1.39 -8.17 9.96
CA MET A 100 2.82 -8.19 9.63
C MET A 100 3.06 -7.82 8.16
N PHE A 101 2.31 -8.41 7.24
CA PHE A 101 2.45 -8.12 5.81
C PHE A 101 1.87 -6.77 5.39
N ASP A 102 0.87 -6.23 6.08
CA ASP A 102 0.40 -4.86 5.87
C ASP A 102 1.50 -3.85 6.21
N GLU A 103 2.23 -4.07 7.30
CA GLU A 103 3.34 -3.19 7.68
C GLU A 103 4.57 -3.39 6.80
N ILE A 104 4.85 -4.61 6.32
CA ILE A 104 5.85 -4.85 5.25
C ILE A 104 5.45 -4.10 3.97
N THR A 105 4.17 -4.12 3.62
CA THR A 105 3.62 -3.37 2.49
C THR A 105 3.80 -1.86 2.68
N ARG A 106 3.59 -1.35 3.91
CA ARG A 106 3.84 0.06 4.23
C ARG A 106 5.30 0.44 4.05
N LEU A 107 6.24 -0.41 4.48
CA LEU A 107 7.66 -0.19 4.22
C LEU A 107 7.98 -0.21 2.73
N LEU A 108 7.43 -1.17 1.97
CA LEU A 108 7.58 -1.25 0.50
C LEU A 108 7.10 0.04 -0.18
N ASN A 109 5.96 0.57 0.26
CA ASN A 109 5.40 1.80 -0.29
C ASN A 109 6.26 3.01 0.06
N HIS A 110 6.60 3.19 1.32
CA HIS A 110 7.35 4.37 1.76
C HIS A 110 8.76 4.42 1.18
N LEU A 111 9.40 3.27 0.99
CA LEU A 111 10.70 3.19 0.30
C LEU A 111 10.58 3.56 -1.18
N MET A 112 9.53 3.10 -1.87
CA MET A 112 9.28 3.48 -3.27
C MET A 112 8.97 4.96 -3.39
N TRP A 113 8.08 5.47 -2.53
CA TRP A 113 7.74 6.89 -2.48
C TRP A 113 8.98 7.75 -2.21
N LEU A 114 9.77 7.42 -1.19
CA LEU A 114 10.98 8.17 -0.82
C LEU A 114 11.98 8.22 -1.98
N GLY A 115 12.23 7.06 -2.60
CA GLY A 115 13.13 6.96 -3.75
C GLY A 115 12.65 7.80 -4.93
N ALA A 116 11.39 7.67 -5.32
CA ALA A 116 10.81 8.41 -6.44
C ALA A 116 10.75 9.92 -6.18
N HIS A 117 10.30 10.35 -4.99
CA HIS A 117 10.22 11.75 -4.61
C HIS A 117 11.61 12.41 -4.55
N ALA A 118 12.59 11.71 -3.96
CA ALA A 118 13.97 12.18 -3.92
C ALA A 118 14.59 12.29 -5.33
N LEU A 119 14.32 11.31 -6.20
CA LEU A 119 14.74 11.34 -7.61
C LEU A 119 14.16 12.55 -8.34
N ASP A 120 12.89 12.84 -8.17
CA ASP A 120 12.19 13.96 -8.78
C ASP A 120 12.78 15.32 -8.36
N ILE A 121 13.27 15.43 -7.13
CA ILE A 121 13.95 16.63 -6.62
C ILE A 121 15.44 16.66 -7.02
N GLY A 122 16.00 15.55 -7.51
CA GLY A 122 17.36 15.43 -8.02
C GLY A 122 18.30 14.53 -7.21
N ALA A 123 17.83 13.88 -6.14
CA ALA A 123 18.64 12.98 -5.32
C ALA A 123 18.53 11.51 -5.79
N MET A 124 19.06 11.22 -6.99
CA MET A 124 18.98 9.89 -7.63
C MET A 124 19.56 8.75 -6.78
N THR A 125 20.59 8.99 -6.00
CA THR A 125 21.24 7.97 -5.19
C THR A 125 20.29 7.35 -4.16
N VAL A 126 19.39 8.14 -3.57
CA VAL A 126 18.39 7.66 -2.61
C VAL A 126 17.45 6.63 -3.25
N PHE A 127 17.07 6.83 -4.51
CA PHE A 127 16.27 5.88 -5.27
C PHE A 127 16.96 4.51 -5.36
N LEU A 128 18.23 4.47 -5.69
CA LEU A 128 19.00 3.22 -5.78
C LEU A 128 19.13 2.52 -4.42
N TYR A 129 19.33 3.27 -3.35
CA TYR A 129 19.41 2.72 -2.00
C TYR A 129 18.05 2.16 -1.54
N ALA A 130 16.97 2.89 -1.75
CA ALA A 130 15.63 2.41 -1.38
C ALA A 130 15.26 1.07 -2.05
N PHE A 131 15.71 0.83 -3.28
CA PHE A 131 15.47 -0.43 -3.96
C PHE A 131 16.27 -1.60 -3.40
N ARG A 132 17.38 -1.36 -2.71
CA ARG A 132 18.15 -2.39 -2.00
C ARG A 132 17.28 -3.08 -0.94
N GLU A 133 16.61 -2.30 -0.08
CA GLU A 133 15.72 -2.81 0.98
C GLU A 133 14.41 -3.34 0.43
N ARG A 134 13.86 -2.68 -0.60
CA ARG A 134 12.64 -3.16 -1.25
C ARG A 134 12.78 -4.58 -1.80
N GLU A 135 13.94 -4.93 -2.34
CA GLU A 135 14.19 -6.26 -2.86
C GLU A 135 14.14 -7.35 -1.79
N ASP A 136 14.68 -7.09 -0.59
CA ASP A 136 14.58 -8.01 0.53
C ASP A 136 13.11 -8.22 0.96
N LEU A 137 12.29 -7.16 0.95
CA LEU A 137 10.87 -7.23 1.28
C LEU A 137 10.03 -7.92 0.18
N MET A 138 10.38 -7.75 -1.09
CA MET A 138 9.76 -8.48 -2.20
C MET A 138 10.07 -9.98 -2.14
N ASP A 139 11.24 -10.38 -1.64
CA ASP A 139 11.56 -11.78 -1.40
C ASP A 139 10.64 -12.39 -0.32
N CYS A 140 10.20 -11.59 0.68
CA CYS A 140 9.19 -12.04 1.65
C CYS A 140 7.83 -12.30 0.97
N TYR A 141 7.40 -11.44 0.06
CA TYR A 141 6.18 -11.64 -0.73
C TYR A 141 6.26 -12.91 -1.56
N GLU A 142 7.37 -13.11 -2.27
CA GLU A 142 7.59 -14.28 -3.10
C GLU A 142 7.62 -15.58 -2.26
N ALA A 143 8.17 -15.54 -1.06
CA ALA A 143 8.22 -16.69 -0.16
C ALA A 143 6.82 -17.22 0.20
N VAL A 144 5.84 -16.33 0.41
CA VAL A 144 4.47 -16.72 0.81
C VAL A 144 3.53 -16.94 -0.37
N SER A 145 3.72 -16.24 -1.48
CA SER A 145 2.76 -16.25 -2.59
C SER A 145 3.30 -16.85 -3.89
N GLY A 146 4.62 -16.88 -4.06
CA GLY A 146 5.27 -17.19 -5.32
C GLY A 146 5.38 -16.00 -6.29
N ALA A 147 4.88 -14.82 -5.90
CA ALA A 147 4.92 -13.60 -6.69
C ALA A 147 5.61 -12.47 -5.92
N ARG A 148 6.49 -11.73 -6.59
CA ARG A 148 7.26 -10.64 -5.98
C ARG A 148 6.42 -9.39 -5.67
N MET A 149 5.32 -9.20 -6.38
CA MET A 149 4.46 -8.03 -6.27
C MET A 149 2.99 -8.43 -6.08
N HIS A 150 2.31 -8.85 -7.12
CA HIS A 150 0.88 -9.18 -7.08
C HIS A 150 0.66 -10.56 -6.46
N ALA A 151 0.54 -10.57 -5.13
CA ALA A 151 0.61 -11.79 -4.33
C ALA A 151 -0.68 -12.59 -4.30
N THR A 152 -1.82 -11.92 -4.25
CA THR A 152 -3.14 -12.54 -4.02
C THR A 152 -3.09 -13.54 -2.85
N TYR A 153 -2.47 -13.10 -1.76
CA TYR A 153 -2.15 -13.95 -0.61
C TYR A 153 -3.26 -14.01 0.42
N TYR A 154 -3.95 -12.86 0.65
CA TYR A 154 -5.08 -12.84 1.57
C TYR A 154 -6.30 -13.49 0.93
N ARG A 155 -7.04 -14.25 1.74
CA ARG A 155 -8.24 -14.96 1.33
C ARG A 155 -9.34 -14.75 2.36
N PRO A 156 -10.60 -14.70 1.96
CA PRO A 156 -11.69 -14.70 2.93
C PRO A 156 -11.57 -15.87 3.90
N GLY A 157 -11.52 -15.53 5.20
CA GLY A 157 -11.28 -16.48 6.28
C GLY A 157 -9.81 -16.70 6.66
N GLY A 158 -8.86 -15.95 6.09
CA GLY A 158 -7.44 -16.04 6.48
C GLY A 158 -6.45 -15.71 5.38
N VAL A 159 -5.42 -16.55 5.23
CA VAL A 159 -4.37 -16.43 4.21
C VAL A 159 -4.25 -17.72 3.41
N TYR A 160 -3.69 -17.65 2.20
CA TYR A 160 -3.60 -18.78 1.28
C TYR A 160 -2.86 -20.00 1.87
N ARG A 161 -1.78 -19.75 2.61
CA ARG A 161 -0.96 -20.77 3.30
C ARG A 161 -0.20 -20.15 4.45
N ASP A 162 0.26 -20.99 5.38
CA ASP A 162 1.13 -20.57 6.48
C ASP A 162 2.52 -20.13 5.98
N LEU A 163 3.25 -19.45 6.84
CA LEU A 163 4.59 -18.98 6.59
C LEU A 163 5.54 -20.18 6.37
N PRO A 164 6.43 -20.11 5.38
CA PRO A 164 7.34 -21.20 5.09
C PRO A 164 8.44 -21.31 6.18
N ASP A 165 8.73 -22.55 6.58
CA ASP A 165 9.80 -22.86 7.53
C ASP A 165 11.20 -22.70 6.92
N THR A 166 11.28 -22.60 5.60
CA THR A 166 12.53 -22.36 4.88
C THR A 166 12.30 -21.32 3.79
N MET A 167 13.18 -20.33 3.72
CA MET A 167 13.20 -19.38 2.60
C MET A 167 13.52 -20.12 1.31
N ALA A 168 12.70 -19.94 0.30
CA ALA A 168 12.98 -20.45 -1.03
C ALA A 168 14.27 -19.79 -1.58
N LYS A 169 15.14 -20.61 -2.18
CA LYS A 169 16.41 -20.15 -2.76
C LYS A 169 16.13 -19.59 -4.14
N TYR A 170 16.02 -18.26 -4.26
CA TYR A 170 15.83 -17.60 -5.56
C TYR A 170 17.17 -17.11 -6.10
N GLU A 171 17.56 -17.62 -7.26
CA GLU A 171 18.81 -17.25 -7.92
C GLU A 171 18.90 -15.76 -8.22
N ALA A 172 17.81 -15.10 -8.53
CA ALA A 172 17.78 -13.69 -8.91
C ALA A 172 18.19 -12.73 -7.80
N SER A 173 17.76 -12.95 -6.54
CA SER A 173 18.15 -12.11 -5.40
C SER A 173 19.61 -12.32 -4.98
N GLN A 174 20.18 -13.41 -5.36
CA GLN A 174 21.55 -13.81 -5.06
C GLN A 174 22.58 -13.03 -5.91
N TRP A 175 22.23 -12.68 -7.13
CA TRP A 175 23.10 -11.89 -8.02
C TRP A 175 23.42 -10.49 -7.47
N ARG A 176 22.56 -9.93 -6.66
CA ARG A 176 22.69 -8.58 -6.11
C ARG A 176 23.78 -8.44 -5.04
N LYS A 177 24.11 -9.50 -4.34
CA LYS A 177 25.10 -9.48 -3.27
C LYS A 177 26.52 -9.73 -3.74
N GLY A 178 26.75 -9.92 -5.04
CA GLY A 178 28.10 -10.21 -5.60
C GLY A 178 28.73 -11.50 -5.08
N LYS A 179 27.94 -12.37 -4.42
CA LYS A 179 28.41 -13.64 -3.89
C LYS A 179 28.40 -14.73 -4.95
N LYS A 180 29.31 -15.66 -4.89
CA LYS A 180 29.31 -16.85 -5.72
C LYS A 180 28.18 -17.80 -5.30
N LEU A 181 27.69 -18.61 -6.23
CA LEU A 181 26.51 -19.48 -6.07
C LEU A 181 26.57 -20.41 -4.85
N ASP A 182 27.77 -20.87 -4.51
CA ASP A 182 28.08 -21.70 -3.36
C ASP A 182 28.03 -20.96 -2.01
N GLN A 183 28.31 -19.66 -2.01
CA GLN A 183 28.28 -18.81 -0.81
C GLN A 183 26.89 -18.25 -0.46
N LEU A 184 25.93 -18.41 -1.35
CA LEU A 184 24.59 -17.80 -1.28
C LEU A 184 23.60 -18.64 -0.45
N ASN A 185 23.96 -19.88 -0.21
CA ASN A 185 23.14 -20.83 0.54
C ASN A 185 23.27 -20.63 2.07
N GLU A 186 24.37 -20.04 2.54
CA GLU A 186 24.67 -19.89 3.98
C GLU A 186 23.87 -18.77 4.66
N ASP A 187 23.49 -17.71 3.92
CA ASP A 187 22.80 -16.54 4.50
C ASP A 187 21.26 -16.67 4.55
N ARG A 188 20.70 -17.77 4.08
CA ARG A 188 19.25 -18.02 4.00
C ARG A 188 18.85 -19.35 4.66
N GLU A 189 19.67 -19.84 5.55
CA GLU A 189 19.29 -20.90 6.46
C GLU A 189 18.35 -20.32 7.52
N GLY A 190 17.12 -20.79 7.57
CA GLY A 190 16.12 -20.35 8.52
C GLY A 190 14.75 -20.18 7.91
N SER A 191 13.79 -19.93 8.78
CA SER A 191 12.42 -19.65 8.40
C SER A 191 12.27 -18.25 7.81
N LEU A 192 11.12 -17.99 7.16
CA LEU A 192 10.77 -16.63 6.74
C LEU A 192 10.73 -15.66 7.93
N LEU A 193 10.27 -16.10 9.09
CA LEU A 193 10.24 -15.28 10.30
C LEU A 193 11.66 -14.89 10.76
N ASP A 194 12.64 -15.77 10.64
CA ASP A 194 14.03 -15.44 10.98
C ASP A 194 14.62 -14.42 9.99
N PHE A 195 14.27 -14.54 8.72
CA PHE A 195 14.68 -13.57 7.71
C PHE A 195 14.08 -12.18 7.98
N ILE A 196 12.77 -12.11 8.30
CA ILE A 196 12.10 -10.84 8.62
C ILE A 196 12.67 -10.25 9.91
N GLU A 197 12.92 -11.04 10.93
CA GLU A 197 13.56 -10.58 12.17
C GLU A 197 14.93 -9.97 11.91
N ALA A 198 15.79 -10.66 11.17
CA ALA A 198 17.11 -10.14 10.79
C ALA A 198 17.03 -8.87 9.94
N PHE A 199 16.02 -8.75 9.07
CA PHE A 199 15.75 -7.53 8.33
C PHE A 199 15.39 -6.37 9.27
N THR A 200 14.45 -6.59 10.20
CA THR A 200 13.99 -5.53 11.12
C THR A 200 15.08 -5.00 12.03
N GLN A 201 16.04 -5.84 12.41
CA GLN A 201 17.19 -5.43 13.24
C GLN A 201 18.13 -4.45 12.53
N ARG A 202 18.31 -4.59 11.21
CA ARG A 202 19.18 -3.71 10.41
C ARG A 202 18.44 -2.52 9.79
N PHE A 203 17.12 -2.60 9.64
CA PHE A 203 16.32 -1.63 8.88
C PHE A 203 16.41 -0.21 9.45
N LEU A 204 16.46 -0.05 10.78
CA LEU A 204 16.58 1.28 11.41
C LEU A 204 17.87 2.00 10.98
N GLY A 205 18.97 1.27 10.81
CA GLY A 205 20.22 1.85 10.28
C GLY A 205 20.10 2.36 8.86
N TYR A 206 19.26 1.72 8.03
CA TYR A 206 18.98 2.23 6.68
C TYR A 206 18.09 3.48 6.70
N VAL A 207 17.13 3.55 7.62
CA VAL A 207 16.33 4.78 7.81
C VAL A 207 17.23 5.93 8.25
N ASP A 208 18.17 5.70 9.15
CA ASP A 208 19.16 6.73 9.58
C ASP A 208 20.05 7.18 8.40
N GLU A 209 20.41 6.25 7.49
CA GLU A 209 21.15 6.58 6.27
C GLU A 209 20.34 7.54 5.37
N TYR A 210 19.05 7.28 5.16
CA TYR A 210 18.18 8.18 4.39
C TYR A 210 18.03 9.54 5.05
N GLU A 211 17.87 9.61 6.36
CA GLU A 211 17.78 10.89 7.08
C GLU A 211 19.08 11.67 6.98
N THR A 212 20.23 11.02 7.08
CA THR A 212 21.55 11.65 6.90
C THR A 212 21.70 12.28 5.51
N LEU A 213 21.14 11.64 4.48
CA LEU A 213 21.23 12.14 3.10
C LEU A 213 20.23 13.28 2.82
N LEU A 214 19.06 13.28 3.45
CA LEU A 214 17.94 14.16 3.08
C LEU A 214 17.57 15.17 4.17
N THR A 215 17.36 14.75 5.42
CA THR A 215 16.68 15.56 6.44
C THR A 215 17.34 16.92 6.65
N ASP A 216 18.65 16.97 6.76
CA ASP A 216 19.40 18.23 6.92
C ASP A 216 19.98 18.78 5.63
N ASN A 217 19.71 18.16 4.50
CA ASN A 217 20.19 18.61 3.21
C ASN A 217 19.53 19.95 2.84
N ARG A 218 20.36 20.95 2.53
CA ARG A 218 19.91 22.30 2.19
C ARG A 218 19.00 22.32 0.96
N ILE A 219 19.33 21.53 -0.06
CA ILE A 219 18.53 21.48 -1.30
C ILE A 219 17.17 20.86 -1.00
N TRP A 220 17.15 19.76 -0.23
CA TRP A 220 15.91 19.10 0.18
C TRP A 220 15.00 20.05 0.95
N LYS A 221 15.53 20.73 1.96
CA LYS A 221 14.76 21.71 2.75
C LYS A 221 14.22 22.85 1.87
N GLN A 222 15.02 23.42 1.00
CA GLN A 222 14.59 24.51 0.10
C GLN A 222 13.51 24.08 -0.89
N ARG A 223 13.42 22.78 -1.21
CA ARG A 223 12.44 22.23 -2.16
C ARG A 223 11.21 21.63 -1.49
N THR A 224 11.14 21.58 -0.16
CA THR A 224 10.05 20.90 0.57
C THR A 224 9.46 21.74 1.69
N VAL A 225 10.23 22.60 2.35
CA VAL A 225 9.73 23.48 3.41
C VAL A 225 8.87 24.58 2.81
N ASP A 226 7.71 24.83 3.40
CA ASP A 226 6.70 25.80 2.96
C ASP A 226 6.13 25.53 1.54
N ILE A 227 6.34 24.33 0.98
CA ILE A 227 5.82 23.94 -0.32
C ILE A 227 4.56 23.07 -0.15
N GLY A 228 3.46 23.47 -0.82
CA GLY A 228 2.19 22.75 -0.82
C GLY A 228 1.55 22.65 0.58
N VAL A 229 1.56 23.75 1.32
CA VAL A 229 1.00 23.86 2.66
C VAL A 229 -0.52 23.71 2.65
N VAL A 230 -1.05 22.86 3.54
CA VAL A 230 -2.50 22.68 3.74
C VAL A 230 -2.82 22.75 5.22
N SER A 231 -3.72 23.67 5.61
CA SER A 231 -4.14 23.79 7.01
C SER A 231 -4.96 22.58 7.48
N PRO A 232 -5.03 22.31 8.79
CA PRO A 232 -5.81 21.18 9.33
C PRO A 232 -7.27 21.19 8.90
N GLU A 233 -7.94 22.35 8.99
CA GLU A 233 -9.36 22.47 8.60
C GLU A 233 -9.54 22.23 7.12
N ARG A 234 -8.61 22.71 6.30
CA ARG A 234 -8.67 22.53 4.84
C ARG A 234 -8.39 21.10 4.44
N ALA A 235 -7.46 20.44 5.12
CA ALA A 235 -7.15 19.01 4.89
C ALA A 235 -8.38 18.11 5.10
N LEU A 236 -9.19 18.39 6.14
CA LEU A 236 -10.46 17.68 6.37
C LEU A 236 -11.48 17.95 5.27
N GLN A 237 -11.64 19.21 4.84
CA GLN A 237 -12.57 19.59 3.76
C GLN A 237 -12.21 18.94 2.43
N LEU A 238 -10.92 18.77 2.14
CA LEU A 238 -10.40 18.12 0.94
C LEU A 238 -10.48 16.60 1.01
N GLY A 239 -10.85 16.04 2.16
CA GLY A 239 -10.95 14.59 2.35
C GLY A 239 -9.59 13.89 2.46
N PHE A 240 -8.57 14.58 2.92
CA PHE A 240 -7.24 14.01 3.16
C PHE A 240 -7.29 12.94 4.23
N THR A 241 -6.45 11.92 4.07
CA THR A 241 -6.29 10.83 5.01
C THR A 241 -4.81 10.39 5.04
N GLY A 242 -4.45 9.58 6.04
CA GLY A 242 -3.09 9.07 6.17
C GLY A 242 -2.03 10.15 6.37
N PRO A 243 -0.83 9.97 5.81
CA PRO A 243 0.28 10.92 5.97
C PRO A 243 -0.04 12.34 5.50
N MET A 244 -0.93 12.50 4.51
CA MET A 244 -1.38 13.81 4.04
C MET A 244 -2.14 14.56 5.12
N LEU A 245 -3.00 13.88 5.88
CA LEU A 245 -3.76 14.46 6.99
C LEU A 245 -2.87 14.63 8.22
N ARG A 246 -2.08 13.62 8.57
CA ARG A 246 -1.18 13.67 9.74
C ARG A 246 -0.09 14.73 9.58
N GLY A 247 0.40 14.96 8.36
CA GLY A 247 1.33 16.06 8.07
C GLY A 247 0.76 17.45 8.38
N SER A 248 -0.57 17.61 8.32
CA SER A 248 -1.27 18.85 8.67
C SER A 248 -1.67 18.95 10.17
N GLY A 249 -1.17 18.07 11.03
CA GLY A 249 -1.38 18.17 12.49
C GLY A 249 -2.56 17.41 13.06
N ILE A 250 -3.23 16.56 12.28
CA ILE A 250 -4.40 15.80 12.75
C ILE A 250 -4.01 14.35 13.02
N GLU A 251 -4.13 13.94 14.28
CA GLU A 251 -3.88 12.58 14.75
C GLU A 251 -5.05 11.65 14.39
N TRP A 252 -5.10 11.23 13.12
CA TRP A 252 -6.09 10.27 12.65
C TRP A 252 -5.39 9.08 12.00
N ASP A 253 -5.65 7.88 12.52
CA ASP A 253 -5.14 6.62 12.03
C ASP A 253 -6.15 5.51 12.36
N LEU A 254 -6.61 4.78 11.35
CA LEU A 254 -7.62 3.74 11.52
C LEU A 254 -7.14 2.60 12.42
N ARG A 255 -5.83 2.32 12.44
CA ARG A 255 -5.24 1.28 13.29
C ARG A 255 -5.44 1.54 14.79
N LYS A 256 -5.65 2.81 15.19
CA LYS A 256 -5.91 3.24 16.58
C LYS A 256 -7.35 3.69 16.81
N LYS A 257 -7.96 4.42 15.85
CA LYS A 257 -9.31 5.01 16.03
C LYS A 257 -10.43 3.99 15.74
N GLN A 258 -10.18 3.06 14.82
CA GLN A 258 -11.09 1.95 14.47
C GLN A 258 -10.28 0.66 14.26
N PRO A 259 -9.68 0.10 15.32
CA PRO A 259 -8.79 -1.04 15.21
C PRO A 259 -9.44 -2.21 14.47
N TYR A 260 -8.69 -2.82 13.61
CA TYR A 260 -9.05 -4.04 12.90
C TYR A 260 -7.96 -5.08 13.11
N GLU A 261 -8.30 -6.37 12.88
CA GLU A 261 -7.42 -7.50 13.17
C GLU A 261 -6.86 -7.42 14.60
N VAL A 262 -5.55 -7.42 14.77
CA VAL A 262 -4.85 -7.40 16.07
C VAL A 262 -4.13 -6.07 16.38
N TYR A 263 -4.44 -4.98 15.67
CA TYR A 263 -3.77 -3.70 15.92
C TYR A 263 -4.02 -3.14 17.33
N ASP A 264 -5.12 -3.50 17.97
CA ASP A 264 -5.44 -3.14 19.36
C ASP A 264 -4.50 -3.79 20.39
N LYS A 265 -3.84 -4.90 20.02
CA LYS A 265 -2.88 -5.63 20.86
C LYS A 265 -1.44 -5.16 20.69
N LEU A 266 -1.17 -4.28 19.72
CA LEU A 266 0.16 -3.86 19.36
C LEU A 266 0.48 -2.45 19.86
N SER A 267 1.74 -2.26 20.28
CA SER A 267 2.22 -0.98 20.78
C SER A 267 3.00 -0.23 19.70
N PHE A 268 2.47 0.91 19.28
CA PHE A 268 3.09 1.83 18.33
C PHE A 268 2.53 3.23 18.50
N ASP A 269 3.24 4.24 18.03
CA ASP A 269 2.83 5.63 18.07
C ASP A 269 2.34 6.10 16.70
N ILE A 270 1.53 7.16 16.67
CA ILE A 270 1.06 7.80 15.44
C ILE A 270 1.91 9.05 15.22
N PRO A 271 2.78 9.08 14.20
CA PRO A 271 3.52 10.27 13.87
C PRO A 271 2.61 11.37 13.32
N VAL A 272 2.78 12.59 13.82
CA VAL A 272 2.01 13.77 13.41
C VAL A 272 2.96 14.91 13.12
N GLY A 273 2.78 15.58 11.99
CA GLY A 273 3.49 16.80 11.61
C GLY A 273 2.81 18.05 12.17
N THR A 274 3.39 19.22 11.94
CA THR A 274 2.86 20.49 12.45
C THR A 274 2.54 21.51 11.37
N GLU A 275 3.36 21.59 10.33
CA GLU A 275 3.32 22.70 9.35
C GLU A 275 2.39 22.44 8.16
N GLY A 276 2.04 21.19 7.90
CA GLY A 276 1.19 20.83 6.76
C GLY A 276 1.84 20.99 5.39
N ASP A 277 3.17 21.07 5.33
CA ASP A 277 3.96 21.21 4.11
C ASP A 277 4.52 19.85 3.63
N THR A 278 5.21 19.87 2.52
CA THR A 278 5.87 18.69 1.94
C THR A 278 6.93 18.10 2.88
N TYR A 279 7.66 18.96 3.61
CA TYR A 279 8.70 18.52 4.55
C TYR A 279 8.11 17.80 5.76
N SER A 280 7.03 18.32 6.36
CA SER A 280 6.33 17.67 7.46
C SER A 280 5.79 16.29 7.07
N ARG A 281 5.23 16.16 5.86
CA ARG A 281 4.77 14.87 5.34
C ARG A 281 5.91 13.89 5.11
N TYR A 282 7.07 14.38 4.71
CA TYR A 282 8.29 13.57 4.62
C TYR A 282 8.68 13.03 5.99
N LEU A 283 8.75 13.88 7.01
CA LEU A 283 9.10 13.48 8.38
C LEU A 283 8.10 12.46 8.97
N VAL A 284 6.80 12.65 8.72
CA VAL A 284 5.76 11.71 9.14
C VAL A 284 6.02 10.32 8.55
N ARG A 285 6.31 10.22 7.24
CA ARG A 285 6.55 8.91 6.59
C ARG A 285 7.85 8.25 7.05
N ILE A 286 8.90 9.02 7.33
CA ILE A 286 10.12 8.49 7.95
C ILE A 286 9.82 7.90 9.33
N ALA A 287 9.07 8.61 10.15
CA ALA A 287 8.68 8.11 11.47
C ALA A 287 7.75 6.88 11.36
N GLU A 288 6.82 6.86 10.39
CA GLU A 288 5.98 5.69 10.12
C GLU A 288 6.78 4.44 9.76
N MET A 289 7.88 4.58 9.01
CA MET A 289 8.76 3.43 8.73
C MET A 289 9.35 2.84 10.02
N ARG A 290 9.70 3.66 11.00
CA ARG A 290 10.19 3.20 12.31
C ARG A 290 9.12 2.49 13.12
N GLU A 291 7.90 3.04 13.14
CA GLU A 291 6.77 2.41 13.84
C GLU A 291 6.32 1.11 13.16
N SER A 292 6.29 1.06 11.83
CA SER A 292 6.02 -0.18 11.09
C SER A 292 7.04 -1.28 11.42
N ASN A 293 8.32 -0.92 11.49
CA ASN A 293 9.36 -1.86 11.90
C ASN A 293 9.13 -2.42 13.31
N LYS A 294 8.71 -1.56 14.26
CA LYS A 294 8.34 -1.96 15.62
C LYS A 294 7.14 -2.91 15.66
N ILE A 295 6.12 -2.66 14.83
CA ILE A 295 4.95 -3.54 14.69
C ILE A 295 5.35 -4.90 14.14
N ILE A 296 6.16 -4.93 13.07
CA ILE A 296 6.64 -6.18 12.46
C ILE A 296 7.40 -7.03 13.49
N GLN A 297 8.27 -6.42 14.30
CA GLN A 297 9.01 -7.14 15.36
C GLN A 297 8.06 -7.79 16.37
N GLN A 298 7.02 -7.09 16.81
CA GLN A 298 6.02 -7.63 17.73
C GLN A 298 5.25 -8.80 17.10
N CYS A 299 4.85 -8.67 15.83
CA CYS A 299 4.18 -9.75 15.10
C CYS A 299 5.07 -10.98 14.93
N VAL A 300 6.36 -10.80 14.57
CA VAL A 300 7.32 -11.91 14.43
C VAL A 300 7.50 -12.64 15.74
N HIS A 301 7.67 -11.93 16.85
CA HIS A 301 7.81 -12.52 18.18
C HIS A 301 6.59 -13.37 18.54
N TRP A 302 5.38 -12.83 18.37
CA TRP A 302 4.14 -13.55 18.65
C TRP A 302 3.97 -14.80 17.75
N LEU A 303 4.24 -14.66 16.44
CA LEU A 303 4.08 -15.74 15.47
C LEU A 303 5.02 -16.93 15.71
N LYS A 304 6.22 -16.68 16.23
CA LYS A 304 7.19 -17.74 16.61
C LYS A 304 6.69 -18.58 17.78
N GLU A 305 5.97 -17.98 18.73
CA GLU A 305 5.50 -18.63 19.94
C GLU A 305 4.12 -19.30 19.78
N ASN A 306 3.31 -18.85 18.81
CA ASN A 306 1.92 -19.24 18.68
C ASN A 306 1.62 -19.93 17.33
N PRO A 307 1.91 -21.22 17.19
CA PRO A 307 1.46 -22.00 16.04
C PRO A 307 -0.06 -22.17 16.06
N GLY A 308 -0.69 -22.25 14.89
CA GLY A 308 -2.14 -22.39 14.80
C GLY A 308 -2.67 -22.39 13.38
N PRO A 309 -3.99 -22.49 13.20
CA PRO A 309 -4.60 -22.42 11.87
C PRO A 309 -4.46 -21.03 11.27
N VAL A 310 -4.30 -20.98 9.96
CA VAL A 310 -4.17 -19.72 9.18
C VAL A 310 -5.38 -19.47 8.27
N ILE A 311 -6.36 -20.37 8.30
CA ILE A 311 -7.59 -20.26 7.53
C ILE A 311 -8.76 -20.80 8.36
N ALA A 312 -9.92 -20.18 8.24
CA ALA A 312 -11.14 -20.59 8.94
C ALA A 312 -11.61 -21.98 8.48
N ALA A 313 -12.20 -22.74 9.39
CA ALA A 313 -12.65 -24.10 9.13
C ALA A 313 -13.99 -24.21 8.36
N ASP A 314 -14.49 -23.11 7.81
CA ASP A 314 -15.71 -23.11 6.99
C ASP A 314 -15.40 -23.46 5.53
N HIS A 315 -15.51 -24.72 5.17
CA HIS A 315 -15.22 -25.21 3.81
C HIS A 315 -16.26 -24.82 2.75
N LYS A 316 -17.29 -24.10 3.11
CA LYS A 316 -18.16 -23.43 2.13
C LYS A 316 -17.53 -22.18 1.55
N VAL A 317 -16.64 -21.55 2.30
CA VAL A 317 -15.92 -20.31 1.91
C VAL A 317 -14.43 -20.57 1.66
N THR A 318 -13.83 -21.46 2.46
CA THR A 318 -12.41 -21.77 2.42
C THR A 318 -12.13 -23.14 1.81
N PRO A 319 -11.06 -23.32 1.03
CA PRO A 319 -10.75 -24.62 0.44
C PRO A 319 -10.41 -25.65 1.53
N PRO A 320 -10.95 -26.87 1.42
CA PRO A 320 -10.58 -27.96 2.32
C PRO A 320 -9.12 -28.37 2.11
N PRO A 321 -8.49 -29.00 3.12
CA PRO A 321 -7.14 -29.54 3.00
C PRO A 321 -7.03 -30.49 1.79
N ARG A 322 -5.92 -30.43 1.07
CA ARG A 322 -5.72 -31.20 -0.15
C ARG A 322 -5.84 -32.71 0.07
N MET A 323 -5.44 -33.21 1.23
CA MET A 323 -5.53 -34.64 1.55
C MET A 323 -6.98 -35.06 1.78
N ASP A 324 -7.78 -34.20 2.44
CA ASP A 324 -9.20 -34.45 2.66
C ASP A 324 -9.97 -34.47 1.34
N ALA A 325 -9.67 -33.57 0.42
CA ALA A 325 -10.26 -33.55 -0.91
C ALA A 325 -9.96 -34.83 -1.73
N LYS A 326 -8.92 -35.60 -1.37
CA LYS A 326 -8.60 -36.88 -2.02
C LYS A 326 -9.27 -38.09 -1.42
N SER A 327 -9.65 -38.01 -0.13
CA SER A 327 -10.15 -39.15 0.66
C SER A 327 -11.61 -39.00 1.07
N ASN A 328 -12.14 -37.76 1.10
CA ASN A 328 -13.51 -37.48 1.54
C ASN A 328 -14.31 -36.85 0.40
N MET A 329 -15.46 -37.46 0.07
CA MET A 329 -16.34 -37.01 -1.01
C MET A 329 -16.91 -35.60 -0.76
N GLU A 330 -17.26 -35.26 0.46
CA GLU A 330 -17.78 -33.94 0.82
C GLU A 330 -16.72 -32.85 0.61
N ALA A 331 -15.49 -33.09 1.06
CA ALA A 331 -14.38 -32.18 0.84
C ALA A 331 -14.08 -31.99 -0.65
N LEU A 332 -14.18 -33.06 -1.45
CA LEU A 332 -14.02 -32.98 -2.91
C LEU A 332 -15.13 -32.11 -3.54
N ILE A 333 -16.37 -32.26 -3.12
CA ILE A 333 -17.51 -31.47 -3.60
C ILE A 333 -17.30 -29.99 -3.25
N HIS A 334 -16.92 -29.67 -2.02
CA HIS A 334 -16.63 -28.30 -1.59
C HIS A 334 -15.48 -27.70 -2.41
N HIS A 335 -14.39 -28.42 -2.60
CA HIS A 335 -13.29 -27.99 -3.45
C HIS A 335 -13.76 -27.69 -4.88
N PHE A 336 -14.49 -28.62 -5.49
CA PHE A 336 -15.00 -28.45 -6.84
C PHE A 336 -15.90 -27.21 -6.98
N LYS A 337 -16.85 -27.03 -6.07
CA LYS A 337 -17.77 -25.89 -6.08
C LYS A 337 -17.05 -24.54 -5.89
N LEU A 338 -16.11 -24.47 -4.95
CA LEU A 338 -15.36 -23.26 -4.69
C LEU A 338 -14.55 -22.78 -5.91
N PHE A 339 -13.97 -23.72 -6.67
CA PHE A 339 -13.14 -23.38 -7.84
C PHE A 339 -13.94 -23.22 -9.14
N THR A 340 -15.14 -23.73 -9.23
CA THR A 340 -16.01 -23.57 -10.42
C THR A 340 -17.03 -22.45 -10.26
N GLU A 341 -17.75 -22.41 -9.14
CA GLU A 341 -18.87 -21.50 -8.90
C GLU A 341 -18.50 -20.37 -7.92
N GLY A 342 -17.59 -20.63 -6.99
CA GLY A 342 -17.31 -19.77 -5.86
C GLY A 342 -18.32 -19.96 -4.73
N TYR A 343 -18.38 -19.02 -3.81
CA TYR A 343 -19.34 -18.97 -2.70
C TYR A 343 -20.32 -17.81 -2.89
N SER A 344 -21.52 -17.96 -2.37
CA SER A 344 -22.51 -16.89 -2.32
C SER A 344 -22.36 -16.08 -1.04
N VAL A 345 -22.51 -14.77 -1.14
CA VAL A 345 -22.47 -13.83 -0.01
C VAL A 345 -23.91 -13.39 0.29
N PRO A 346 -24.37 -13.43 1.54
CA PRO A 346 -25.72 -13.00 1.92
C PRO A 346 -26.05 -11.58 1.41
N GLU A 347 -27.32 -11.30 1.19
CA GLU A 347 -27.79 -9.95 0.87
C GLU A 347 -27.39 -8.96 1.96
N GLY A 348 -26.87 -7.82 1.55
CA GLY A 348 -26.46 -6.77 2.46
C GLY A 348 -25.44 -5.83 1.83
N GLU A 349 -25.07 -4.83 2.62
CA GLU A 349 -24.05 -3.87 2.24
C GLU A 349 -23.06 -3.66 3.37
N CYS A 350 -21.82 -3.37 3.03
CA CYS A 350 -20.80 -3.01 4.01
C CYS A 350 -19.78 -2.02 3.43
N TYR A 351 -19.20 -1.24 4.33
CA TYR A 351 -17.97 -0.50 4.08
C TYR A 351 -16.85 -1.08 4.96
N SER A 352 -15.74 -1.37 4.35
CA SER A 352 -14.53 -1.82 5.04
C SER A 352 -13.35 -0.98 4.58
N ALA A 353 -12.58 -0.47 5.52
CA ALA A 353 -11.42 0.35 5.24
C ALA A 353 -10.22 -0.12 6.06
N VAL A 354 -9.04 0.08 5.50
CA VAL A 354 -7.74 -0.17 6.14
C VAL A 354 -6.91 1.11 6.12
N GLU A 355 -6.00 1.23 7.08
CA GLU A 355 -4.97 2.28 7.05
C GLU A 355 -3.90 1.87 6.05
N HIS A 356 -4.12 2.23 4.81
CA HIS A 356 -3.19 2.01 3.73
C HIS A 356 -1.99 3.00 3.83
N PRO A 357 -0.81 2.69 3.31
CA PRO A 357 0.34 3.60 3.36
C PRO A 357 0.08 5.01 2.83
N LYS A 358 -0.82 5.14 1.87
CA LYS A 358 -1.21 6.43 1.26
C LYS A 358 -2.36 7.13 2.00
N GLY A 359 -3.09 6.40 2.84
CA GLY A 359 -4.24 6.90 3.58
C GLY A 359 -5.34 5.86 3.71
N GLU A 360 -6.58 6.28 3.97
CA GLU A 360 -7.71 5.36 4.06
C GLU A 360 -8.03 4.75 2.69
N PHE A 361 -7.81 3.45 2.55
CA PHE A 361 -8.27 2.68 1.40
C PHE A 361 -9.50 1.87 1.82
N GLY A 362 -10.61 2.07 1.13
CA GLY A 362 -11.89 1.46 1.50
C GLY A 362 -12.62 0.80 0.34
N ILE A 363 -13.33 -0.28 0.67
CA ILE A 363 -14.22 -0.98 -0.24
C ILE A 363 -15.65 -0.88 0.29
N TYR A 364 -16.53 -0.27 -0.50
CA TYR A 364 -17.98 -0.36 -0.30
C TYR A 364 -18.51 -1.46 -1.21
N MET A 365 -19.21 -2.41 -0.63
CA MET A 365 -19.69 -3.60 -1.31
C MET A 365 -21.17 -3.83 -1.03
N VAL A 366 -21.94 -4.14 -2.07
CA VAL A 366 -23.33 -4.56 -1.99
C VAL A 366 -23.45 -5.95 -2.57
N SER A 367 -24.09 -6.85 -1.83
CA SER A 367 -24.41 -8.21 -2.26
C SER A 367 -25.92 -8.40 -2.38
N ASP A 368 -26.35 -9.12 -3.40
CA ASP A 368 -27.73 -9.54 -3.66
C ASP A 368 -27.98 -11.02 -3.39
N GLY A 369 -27.08 -11.68 -2.65
CA GLY A 369 -27.14 -13.12 -2.38
C GLY A 369 -26.44 -13.98 -3.44
N ALA A 370 -25.90 -13.40 -4.51
CA ALA A 370 -25.20 -14.11 -5.56
C ALA A 370 -23.73 -14.44 -5.17
N ASN A 371 -23.04 -15.13 -6.10
CA ASN A 371 -21.61 -15.47 -5.96
C ASN A 371 -20.67 -14.36 -6.46
N LYS A 372 -21.21 -13.18 -6.79
CA LYS A 372 -20.48 -12.00 -7.26
C LYS A 372 -21.09 -10.74 -6.69
N PRO A 373 -20.31 -9.65 -6.52
CA PRO A 373 -20.86 -8.39 -6.03
C PRO A 373 -21.94 -7.83 -6.97
N TYR A 374 -23.04 -7.34 -6.41
CA TYR A 374 -24.00 -6.53 -7.15
C TYR A 374 -23.40 -5.16 -7.48
N ARG A 375 -22.73 -4.54 -6.48
CA ARG A 375 -22.01 -3.29 -6.64
C ARG A 375 -20.73 -3.31 -5.81
N MET A 376 -19.64 -2.85 -6.41
CA MET A 376 -18.40 -2.59 -5.70
C MET A 376 -17.92 -1.17 -6.00
N LYS A 377 -17.54 -0.43 -4.95
CA LYS A 377 -16.97 0.90 -5.05
C LYS A 377 -15.65 0.94 -4.26
N VAL A 378 -14.61 1.45 -4.88
CA VAL A 378 -13.31 1.65 -4.25
C VAL A 378 -13.16 3.12 -3.83
N ARG A 379 -12.90 3.35 -2.54
CA ARG A 379 -12.43 4.63 -2.03
C ARG A 379 -10.90 4.61 -2.04
N ALA A 380 -10.33 5.28 -3.03
CA ALA A 380 -8.89 5.44 -3.18
C ALA A 380 -8.44 6.75 -2.53
N PRO A 381 -7.43 6.75 -1.63
CA PRO A 381 -6.94 7.98 -1.01
C PRO A 381 -6.35 8.94 -2.04
N GLY A 382 -5.60 8.42 -3.01
CA GLY A 382 -4.96 9.22 -4.07
C GLY A 382 -5.93 10.05 -4.90
N PHE A 383 -7.17 9.61 -5.07
CA PHE A 383 -8.18 10.37 -5.82
C PHE A 383 -8.54 11.69 -5.13
N ALA A 384 -8.73 11.67 -3.82
CA ALA A 384 -9.00 12.88 -3.03
C ALA A 384 -7.77 13.78 -2.94
N HIS A 385 -6.58 13.19 -2.76
CA HIS A 385 -5.33 13.93 -2.70
C HIS A 385 -5.03 14.66 -4.01
N LEU A 386 -5.21 14.00 -5.16
CA LEU A 386 -4.99 14.61 -6.47
C LEU A 386 -5.99 15.74 -6.77
N ALA A 387 -7.22 15.65 -6.30
CA ALA A 387 -8.22 16.71 -6.47
C ALA A 387 -7.80 18.04 -5.81
N ALA A 388 -6.94 17.97 -4.80
CA ALA A 388 -6.40 19.14 -4.11
C ALA A 388 -5.19 19.79 -4.83
N LEU A 389 -4.71 19.19 -5.91
CA LEU A 389 -3.47 19.63 -6.59
C LEU A 389 -3.51 21.09 -7.01
N ASP A 390 -4.63 21.58 -7.55
CA ASP A 390 -4.78 22.99 -7.96
C ASP A 390 -4.52 23.95 -6.78
N GLU A 391 -5.15 23.67 -5.64
CA GLU A 391 -5.02 24.50 -4.46
C GLU A 391 -3.60 24.46 -3.87
N MET A 392 -2.98 23.28 -3.85
CA MET A 392 -1.62 23.11 -3.33
C MET A 392 -0.54 23.73 -4.20
N THR A 393 -0.78 23.87 -5.51
CA THR A 393 0.20 24.37 -6.47
C THR A 393 0.05 25.86 -6.78
N LYS A 394 -1.11 26.43 -6.53
CA LYS A 394 -1.41 27.83 -6.86
C LYS A 394 -0.47 28.79 -6.16
N GLY A 395 0.19 29.66 -6.98
CA GLY A 395 1.16 30.63 -6.48
C GLY A 395 2.58 30.10 -6.30
N HIS A 396 2.78 28.79 -6.42
CA HIS A 396 4.11 28.17 -6.47
C HIS A 396 4.72 28.21 -7.87
N MET A 397 5.99 27.89 -7.96
CA MET A 397 6.70 27.79 -9.24
C MET A 397 6.45 26.43 -9.91
N ILE A 398 6.60 26.37 -11.22
CA ILE A 398 6.49 25.12 -11.99
C ILE A 398 7.42 24.01 -11.45
N ALA A 399 8.60 24.38 -10.94
CA ALA A 399 9.51 23.42 -10.31
C ALA A 399 8.93 22.78 -9.06
N ASP A 400 8.03 23.45 -8.33
CA ASP A 400 7.43 22.95 -7.09
C ASP A 400 6.30 21.96 -7.35
N VAL A 401 5.70 21.97 -8.55
CA VAL A 401 4.67 20.99 -8.96
C VAL A 401 5.16 19.57 -8.75
N VAL A 402 6.40 19.30 -9.12
CA VAL A 402 7.03 17.98 -9.00
C VAL A 402 7.10 17.54 -7.54
N ALA A 403 7.51 18.44 -6.65
CA ALA A 403 7.56 18.17 -5.20
C ALA A 403 6.15 17.97 -4.61
N ILE A 404 5.16 18.73 -5.08
CA ILE A 404 3.77 18.63 -4.61
C ILE A 404 3.12 17.33 -5.10
N ILE A 405 3.31 16.93 -6.35
CA ILE A 405 2.83 15.63 -6.85
C ILE A 405 3.51 14.49 -6.06
N GLY A 406 4.83 14.56 -5.87
CA GLY A 406 5.59 13.55 -5.13
C GLY A 406 5.13 13.39 -3.69
N THR A 407 4.83 14.49 -2.99
CA THR A 407 4.37 14.42 -1.59
C THR A 407 2.98 13.78 -1.44
N GLN A 408 2.12 13.83 -2.46
CA GLN A 408 0.80 13.20 -2.45
C GLN A 408 0.87 11.66 -2.55
N ASP A 409 2.01 11.11 -2.95
CA ASP A 409 2.24 9.66 -3.11
C ASP A 409 1.16 8.99 -3.97
N ILE A 410 0.94 9.51 -5.17
CA ILE A 410 -0.13 9.09 -6.06
C ILE A 410 0.27 7.88 -6.89
N VAL A 411 -0.59 6.86 -6.92
CA VAL A 411 -0.54 5.75 -7.88
C VAL A 411 -1.81 5.75 -8.72
N PHE A 412 -1.67 5.94 -10.02
CA PHE A 412 -2.81 6.12 -10.91
C PHE A 412 -3.66 4.86 -11.10
N GLY A 413 -3.14 3.69 -10.75
CA GLY A 413 -3.92 2.47 -10.75
C GLY A 413 -5.11 2.51 -9.78
N GLU A 414 -4.96 3.15 -8.63
CA GLU A 414 -6.07 3.35 -7.67
C GLU A 414 -6.91 4.59 -7.99
N VAL A 415 -6.31 5.63 -8.56
CA VAL A 415 -7.00 6.87 -8.91
C VAL A 415 -7.98 6.62 -10.06
N ASP A 416 -7.54 5.95 -11.10
CA ASP A 416 -8.31 5.70 -12.32
C ASP A 416 -9.22 4.47 -12.19
N ARG A 417 -8.90 3.48 -11.36
CA ARG A 417 -9.63 2.22 -11.03
C ARG A 417 -9.97 1.31 -12.20
#